data_8073c045570091bfe8f30fcce6ce3253
#
_entry.id   8073c045570091bfe8f30fcce6ce3253
#
_cell.length_a   1.000
_cell.length_b   1.000
_cell.length_c   1.000
_cell.angle_alpha   90.00
_cell.angle_beta   90.00
_cell.angle_gamma   90.00
#
_symmetry.space_group_name_H-M   'P 1'
#
loop_
_entity.id
_entity.type
_entity.pdbx_description
1 polymer ?
#
loop_
_entity_poly.entity_id
_entity_poly.type
_entity_poly.pdbx_seq_one_letter_code
_entity_poly.pdbx_strand_id
1 'polypeptide(L)'
;IGGEDNYEDYDVNYIPFDKTLGKFTKKKNLITENAKFDNIVYMHDYYILSNDWYQGFLKFGDNWDLCMNIIENKDGTRFRDWCVWDDPEFCFDTGNQRIVLPSYDYNKHKYMYISGGYWISKKYVMEREPLNENLDWGESEDVEWSKRVLPKYVYMMNEYSKVKLLKDKRLSAEVL
;
A
#
# COMPACT_ATOMS: atom_id res chain seq x y z
N ILE A 1 5.64 -13.60 4.67
CA ILE A 1 5.85 -14.66 3.67
C ILE A 1 7.25 -14.57 3.11
N GLY A 2 7.97 -15.70 3.14
CA GLY A 2 9.37 -15.78 2.72
C GLY A 2 10.28 -14.99 3.68
N GLY A 3 11.32 -15.54 4.12
CA GLY A 3 12.31 -15.02 5.07
C GLY A 3 13.25 -16.15 5.39
N GLU A 4 14.36 -15.82 6.05
CA GLU A 4 15.37 -16.80 6.45
C GLU A 4 15.44 -16.98 7.96
N ASP A 5 14.70 -16.15 8.71
CA ASP A 5 14.74 -16.13 10.17
C ASP A 5 13.83 -17.20 10.78
N ASN A 6 14.17 -17.61 11.98
CA ASN A 6 13.31 -18.45 12.81
C ASN A 6 12.31 -17.56 13.55
N TYR A 7 11.01 -17.83 13.32
CA TYR A 7 9.91 -17.08 13.92
C TYR A 7 9.17 -17.88 15.01
N GLU A 8 9.75 -18.98 15.52
CA GLU A 8 9.10 -19.89 16.49
C GLU A 8 8.72 -19.20 17.80
N ASP A 9 9.46 -18.16 18.20
CA ASP A 9 9.19 -17.39 19.41
C ASP A 9 8.08 -16.33 19.25
N TYR A 10 7.50 -16.20 18.06
CA TYR A 10 6.48 -15.21 17.76
C TYR A 10 5.17 -15.89 17.36
N ASP A 11 4.04 -15.31 17.74
CA ASP A 11 2.70 -15.74 17.29
C ASP A 11 2.47 -15.29 15.83
N VAL A 12 3.20 -15.93 14.91
CA VAL A 12 3.13 -15.65 13.48
C VAL A 12 2.83 -16.91 12.68
N ASN A 13 2.06 -16.74 11.61
CA ASN A 13 1.86 -17.79 10.62
C ASN A 13 2.90 -17.62 9.52
N TYR A 14 4.00 -18.38 9.60
CA TYR A 14 5.05 -18.35 8.59
C TYR A 14 4.59 -19.16 7.36
N ILE A 15 4.59 -18.51 6.19
CA ILE A 15 4.29 -19.14 4.91
C ILE A 15 5.60 -19.21 4.11
N PRO A 16 6.17 -20.40 3.91
CA PRO A 16 7.37 -20.54 3.07
C PRO A 16 7.05 -20.11 1.64
N PHE A 17 7.99 -19.42 1.01
CA PHE A 17 7.84 -18.97 -0.36
C PHE A 17 9.16 -19.16 -1.11
N ASP A 18 9.08 -19.85 -2.24
CA ASP A 18 10.25 -20.06 -3.09
C ASP A 18 10.71 -18.74 -3.72
N LYS A 19 11.90 -18.30 -3.34
CA LYS A 19 12.52 -17.06 -3.83
C LYS A 19 12.74 -17.05 -5.34
N THR A 20 12.85 -18.20 -5.97
CA THR A 20 13.02 -18.33 -7.42
C THR A 20 11.77 -17.93 -8.20
N LEU A 21 10.61 -17.97 -7.54
CA LEU A 21 9.34 -17.53 -8.11
C LEU A 21 9.18 -16.01 -8.11
N GLY A 22 10.01 -15.26 -7.40
CA GLY A 22 10.26 -13.82 -7.43
C GLY A 22 9.09 -12.85 -7.30
N LYS A 23 7.86 -13.32 -7.45
CA LYS A 23 6.69 -12.47 -7.68
C LYS A 23 6.08 -11.92 -6.39
N PHE A 24 6.21 -10.62 -6.19
CA PHE A 24 5.59 -9.89 -5.07
C PHE A 24 4.06 -9.96 -5.08
N THR A 25 3.45 -9.92 -6.25
CA THR A 25 2.00 -10.03 -6.43
C THR A 25 1.47 -11.34 -5.89
N LYS A 26 2.11 -12.46 -6.21
CA LYS A 26 1.75 -13.78 -5.69
C LYS A 26 1.88 -13.86 -4.17
N LYS A 27 2.94 -13.28 -3.58
CA LYS A 27 3.08 -13.22 -2.12
C LYS A 27 1.91 -12.52 -1.45
N LYS A 28 1.47 -11.39 -2.02
CA LYS A 28 0.36 -10.60 -1.49
C LYS A 28 -0.98 -11.33 -1.63
N ASN A 29 -1.21 -12.03 -2.73
CA ASN A 29 -2.39 -12.88 -2.89
C ASN A 29 -2.40 -14.01 -1.86
N LEU A 30 -1.26 -14.68 -1.63
CA LEU A 30 -1.12 -15.69 -0.57
C LEU A 30 -1.38 -15.15 0.84
N ILE A 31 -1.04 -13.89 1.14
CA ILE A 31 -1.43 -13.25 2.41
C ILE A 31 -2.95 -13.24 2.54
N THR A 32 -3.66 -12.84 1.48
CA THR A 32 -5.13 -12.81 1.46
C THR A 32 -5.73 -14.18 1.73
N GLU A 33 -5.25 -15.20 1.02
CA GLU A 33 -5.74 -16.58 1.13
C GLU A 33 -5.60 -17.14 2.56
N ASN A 34 -4.51 -16.75 3.25
CA ASN A 34 -4.19 -17.25 4.59
C ASN A 34 -4.62 -16.31 5.72
N ALA A 35 -5.16 -15.14 5.42
CA ALA A 35 -5.61 -14.20 6.43
C ALA A 35 -6.85 -14.72 7.18
N LYS A 36 -6.82 -14.65 8.52
CA LYS A 36 -7.92 -15.06 9.39
C LYS A 36 -8.96 -13.97 9.61
N PHE A 37 -8.58 -12.70 9.40
CA PHE A 37 -9.40 -11.53 9.71
C PHE A 37 -9.77 -10.76 8.44
N ASP A 38 -10.84 -9.96 8.54
CA ASP A 38 -11.39 -9.21 7.42
C ASP A 38 -10.57 -7.97 7.03
N ASN A 39 -9.82 -7.40 7.95
CA ASN A 39 -8.95 -6.27 7.70
C ASN A 39 -7.50 -6.77 7.58
N ILE A 40 -6.87 -6.50 6.45
CA ILE A 40 -5.52 -6.97 6.16
C ILE A 40 -4.60 -5.76 5.93
N VAL A 41 -3.49 -5.72 6.65
CA VAL A 41 -2.40 -4.78 6.41
C VAL A 41 -1.34 -5.47 5.56
N TYR A 42 -1.14 -4.97 4.34
CA TYR A 42 -0.05 -5.38 3.46
C TYR A 42 1.13 -4.46 3.71
N MET A 43 2.25 -5.03 4.13
CA MET A 43 3.40 -4.23 4.57
C MET A 43 4.70 -4.95 4.22
N HIS A 44 5.66 -4.22 3.66
CA HIS A 44 7.02 -4.72 3.51
C HIS A 44 7.78 -4.62 4.85
N ASP A 45 8.84 -5.39 5.00
CA ASP A 45 9.67 -5.54 6.20
C ASP A 45 10.40 -4.28 6.66
N TYR A 46 10.42 -3.23 5.84
CA TYR A 46 11.06 -1.95 6.14
C TYR A 46 10.10 -0.85 6.59
N TYR A 47 8.86 -1.17 6.93
CA TYR A 47 7.93 -0.25 7.58
C TYR A 47 7.81 -0.58 9.06
N ILE A 48 7.58 0.44 9.89
CA ILE A 48 7.26 0.30 11.30
C ILE A 48 5.98 1.09 11.60
N LEU A 49 5.08 0.48 12.34
CA LEU A 49 3.85 1.11 12.82
C LEU A 49 4.20 2.08 13.95
N SER A 50 3.58 3.27 13.99
CA SER A 50 3.69 4.15 15.16
C SER A 50 2.98 3.54 16.38
N ASN A 51 3.38 3.95 17.59
CA ASN A 51 2.84 3.38 18.83
C ASN A 51 1.31 3.58 18.96
N ASP A 52 0.78 4.62 18.36
CA ASP A 52 -0.63 5.00 18.36
C ASP A 52 -1.38 4.55 17.08
N TRP A 53 -0.73 3.78 16.22
CA TRP A 53 -1.27 3.37 14.92
C TRP A 53 -2.66 2.73 15.05
N TYR A 54 -2.82 1.80 15.99
CA TYR A 54 -4.10 1.11 16.22
C TYR A 54 -5.17 2.04 16.79
N GLN A 55 -4.80 2.94 17.70
CA GLN A 55 -5.72 3.96 18.23
C GLN A 55 -6.21 4.90 17.14
N GLY A 56 -5.36 5.21 16.17
CA GLY A 56 -5.73 5.96 14.98
C GLY A 56 -6.81 5.25 14.17
N PHE A 57 -6.72 3.94 13.99
CA PHE A 57 -7.77 3.14 13.33
C PHE A 57 -9.08 3.11 14.10
N LEU A 58 -9.05 2.99 15.41
CA LEU A 58 -10.27 3.05 16.23
C LEU A 58 -10.99 4.41 16.06
N LYS A 59 -10.22 5.49 15.94
CA LYS A 59 -10.77 6.83 15.68
C LYS A 59 -11.29 6.98 14.24
N PHE A 60 -10.59 6.40 13.26
CA PHE A 60 -10.96 6.46 11.85
C PHE A 60 -12.27 5.74 11.55
N GLY A 61 -12.52 4.62 12.24
CA GLY A 61 -13.69 3.79 12.01
C GLY A 61 -13.52 2.78 10.88
N ASP A 62 -14.62 2.21 10.42
CA ASP A 62 -14.62 1.03 9.54
C ASP A 62 -15.41 1.24 8.22
N ASN A 63 -15.70 2.46 7.86
CA ASN A 63 -16.48 2.80 6.66
C ASN A 63 -15.59 2.98 5.42
N TRP A 64 -14.77 1.99 5.13
CA TRP A 64 -13.84 1.96 3.99
C TRP A 64 -13.67 0.54 3.47
N ASP A 65 -13.26 0.39 2.22
CA ASP A 65 -12.87 -0.89 1.59
C ASP A 65 -11.35 -1.01 1.48
N LEU A 66 -10.71 0.12 1.14
CA LEU A 66 -9.26 0.30 1.09
C LEU A 66 -8.88 1.58 1.80
N CYS A 67 -7.75 1.58 2.48
CA CYS A 67 -7.21 2.81 3.01
C CYS A 67 -5.69 2.87 3.01
N MET A 68 -5.20 4.10 3.01
CA MET A 68 -3.81 4.42 3.27
C MET A 68 -3.69 5.12 4.62
N ASN A 69 -2.50 5.06 5.19
CA ASN A 69 -2.10 5.87 6.35
C ASN A 69 -1.03 6.86 5.95
N ILE A 70 -0.76 7.81 6.81
CA ILE A 70 0.41 8.68 6.67
C ILE A 70 1.67 7.80 6.64
N ILE A 71 2.51 7.98 5.63
CA ILE A 71 3.81 7.32 5.52
C ILE A 71 4.90 8.37 5.60
N GLU A 72 5.81 8.21 6.55
CA GLU A 72 6.95 9.11 6.74
C GLU A 72 8.28 8.41 6.44
N ASN A 73 9.19 9.14 5.82
CA ASN A 73 10.61 8.82 5.79
C ASN A 73 11.21 8.94 7.21
N LYS A 74 12.45 8.51 7.38
CA LYS A 74 13.16 8.65 8.67
C LYS A 74 13.28 10.11 9.13
N ASP A 75 13.44 11.03 8.19
CA ASP A 75 13.56 12.48 8.43
C ASP A 75 12.20 13.16 8.69
N GLY A 76 11.10 12.43 8.68
CA GLY A 76 9.75 12.93 8.89
C GLY A 76 9.09 13.51 7.63
N THR A 77 9.76 13.50 6.50
CA THR A 77 9.15 13.93 5.24
C THR A 77 8.13 12.91 4.76
N ARG A 78 7.10 13.39 4.07
CA ARG A 78 6.04 12.56 3.51
C ARG A 78 6.56 11.60 2.44
N PHE A 79 6.05 10.37 2.45
CA PHE A 79 6.37 9.37 1.44
C PHE A 79 5.08 8.79 0.87
N ARG A 80 5.00 8.42 -0.36
CA ARG A 80 3.94 7.75 -1.19
C ARG A 80 2.75 7.17 -0.41
N ASP A 81 2.06 7.98 0.37
CA ASP A 81 0.86 7.59 1.11
C ASP A 81 -0.42 7.84 0.31
N TRP A 82 -0.60 9.05 -0.21
CA TRP A 82 -1.75 9.45 -1.00
C TRP A 82 -1.24 9.94 -2.35
N CYS A 83 -1.24 9.05 -3.33
CA CYS A 83 -0.50 9.22 -4.57
C CYS A 83 -1.42 9.36 -5.78
N VAL A 84 -1.00 10.19 -6.72
CA VAL A 84 -1.56 10.23 -8.07
C VAL A 84 -0.47 9.97 -9.10
N TRP A 85 -0.88 9.42 -10.24
CA TRP A 85 -0.04 9.14 -11.37
C TRP A 85 -0.68 9.71 -12.63
N ASP A 86 0.08 10.54 -13.35
CA ASP A 86 -0.31 11.12 -14.65
C ASP A 86 -1.66 11.85 -14.63
N ASP A 87 -2.02 12.53 -13.52
CA ASP A 87 -3.15 13.43 -13.53
C ASP A 87 -2.81 14.67 -14.36
N PRO A 88 -3.58 15.01 -15.42
CA PRO A 88 -3.35 16.18 -16.25
C PRO A 88 -3.32 17.50 -15.48
N GLU A 89 -3.97 17.58 -14.31
CA GLU A 89 -3.92 18.77 -13.46
C GLU A 89 -2.53 19.04 -12.91
N PHE A 90 -1.74 17.99 -12.65
CA PHE A 90 -0.40 18.07 -12.08
C PHE A 90 0.70 17.74 -13.09
N CYS A 91 0.37 17.03 -14.16
CA CYS A 91 1.30 16.59 -15.19
C CYS A 91 1.14 17.45 -16.44
N PHE A 92 1.73 18.63 -16.43
CA PHE A 92 1.79 19.47 -17.60
C PHE A 92 2.75 18.85 -18.63
N ASP A 93 2.20 18.22 -19.64
CA ASP A 93 2.77 17.93 -20.97
C ASP A 93 4.29 17.68 -21.07
N THR A 94 4.83 16.82 -20.24
CA THR A 94 6.25 16.48 -20.28
C THR A 94 6.54 15.13 -20.94
N GLY A 95 5.51 14.36 -21.29
CA GLY A 95 5.65 13.00 -21.82
C GLY A 95 6.22 11.99 -20.82
N ASN A 96 6.53 12.43 -19.60
CA ASN A 96 7.06 11.60 -18.52
C ASN A 96 5.96 11.34 -17.48
N GLN A 97 5.86 10.10 -17.06
CA GLN A 97 4.99 9.71 -15.96
C GLN A 97 5.40 10.45 -14.69
N ARG A 98 4.46 11.15 -14.08
CA ARG A 98 4.71 11.95 -12.88
C ARG A 98 3.92 11.42 -11.69
N ILE A 99 4.64 11.14 -10.63
CA ILE A 99 4.07 10.79 -9.33
C ILE A 99 4.00 12.06 -8.50
N VAL A 100 2.82 12.33 -7.95
CA VAL A 100 2.56 13.50 -7.11
C VAL A 100 1.90 13.06 -5.81
N LEU A 101 2.19 13.79 -4.73
CA LEU A 101 1.56 13.64 -3.43
C LEU A 101 0.63 14.85 -3.19
N PRO A 102 -0.65 14.77 -3.61
CA PRO A 102 -1.59 15.86 -3.40
C PRO A 102 -1.96 16.00 -1.92
N SER A 103 -2.72 17.04 -1.59
CA SER A 103 -3.35 17.17 -0.27
C SER A 103 -4.30 15.99 0.00
N TYR A 104 -4.56 15.67 1.27
CA TYR A 104 -5.35 14.50 1.66
C TYR A 104 -6.85 14.61 1.34
N ASP A 105 -7.35 15.79 1.01
CA ASP A 105 -8.71 16.02 0.52
C ASP A 105 -8.88 15.78 -1.00
N TYR A 106 -7.77 15.56 -1.74
CA TYR A 106 -7.82 15.17 -3.13
C TYR A 106 -8.42 13.76 -3.29
N ASN A 107 -9.40 13.59 -4.17
CA ASN A 107 -10.15 12.34 -4.32
C ASN A 107 -10.48 11.93 -5.76
N LYS A 108 -9.71 12.36 -6.75
CA LYS A 108 -9.87 11.94 -8.14
C LYS A 108 -9.35 10.51 -8.35
N HIS A 109 -10.14 9.52 -8.00
CA HIS A 109 -9.76 8.10 -7.96
C HIS A 109 -9.18 7.57 -9.28
N LYS A 110 -9.56 8.14 -10.41
CA LYS A 110 -9.03 7.73 -11.73
C LYS A 110 -7.50 7.80 -11.83
N TYR A 111 -6.90 8.73 -11.12
CA TYR A 111 -5.46 8.99 -11.18
C TYR A 111 -4.72 8.51 -9.92
N MET A 112 -5.49 8.14 -8.89
CA MET A 112 -4.90 7.68 -7.63
C MET A 112 -4.43 6.24 -7.73
N TYR A 113 -3.45 5.90 -6.90
CA TYR A 113 -3.02 4.53 -6.71
C TYR A 113 -2.52 4.30 -5.30
N ILE A 114 -2.59 3.05 -4.84
CA ILE A 114 -1.97 2.65 -3.58
C ILE A 114 -0.46 2.48 -3.75
N SER A 115 0.30 2.76 -2.70
CA SER A 115 1.73 2.42 -2.69
C SER A 115 1.91 0.93 -2.45
N GLY A 116 2.50 0.22 -3.39
CA GLY A 116 2.67 -1.23 -3.33
C GLY A 116 3.48 -1.74 -2.12
N GLY A 117 4.16 -0.88 -1.38
CA GLY A 117 4.91 -1.25 -0.17
C GLY A 117 4.09 -1.28 1.11
N TYR A 118 2.97 -0.58 1.16
CA TYR A 118 2.09 -0.50 2.33
C TYR A 118 0.68 -0.06 1.93
N TRP A 119 -0.34 -0.82 2.29
CA TRP A 119 -1.76 -0.43 2.24
C TRP A 119 -2.61 -1.32 3.13
N ILE A 120 -3.84 -0.92 3.36
CA ILE A 120 -4.81 -1.72 4.10
C ILE A 120 -6.02 -1.98 3.20
N SER A 121 -6.52 -3.21 3.23
CA SER A 121 -7.69 -3.62 2.47
C SER A 121 -8.61 -4.52 3.29
N LYS A 122 -9.89 -4.43 3.04
CA LYS A 122 -10.82 -5.50 3.41
C LYS A 122 -10.47 -6.77 2.63
N LYS A 123 -10.52 -7.91 3.28
CA LYS A 123 -10.19 -9.22 2.68
C LYS A 123 -10.99 -9.49 1.40
N TYR A 124 -12.29 -9.22 1.43
CA TYR A 124 -13.17 -9.47 0.29
C TYR A 124 -12.80 -8.68 -0.97
N VAL A 125 -12.16 -7.51 -0.84
CA VAL A 125 -11.68 -6.74 -2.00
C VAL A 125 -10.57 -7.50 -2.71
N MET A 126 -9.60 -7.98 -1.95
CA MET A 126 -8.48 -8.75 -2.49
C MET A 126 -8.90 -10.13 -3.02
N GLU A 127 -9.90 -10.76 -2.42
CA GLU A 127 -10.47 -12.03 -2.91
C GLU A 127 -11.16 -11.86 -4.27
N ARG A 128 -11.87 -10.75 -4.47
CA ARG A 128 -12.58 -10.45 -5.72
C ARG A 128 -11.67 -9.87 -6.81
N GLU A 129 -10.68 -9.14 -6.41
CA GLU A 129 -9.76 -8.41 -7.28
C GLU A 129 -8.31 -8.70 -6.86
N PRO A 130 -7.82 -9.94 -7.04
CA PRO A 130 -6.44 -10.25 -6.70
C PRO A 130 -5.45 -9.45 -7.56
N LEU A 131 -4.24 -9.30 -7.06
CA LEU A 131 -3.14 -8.73 -7.85
C LEU A 131 -2.84 -9.62 -9.06
N ASN A 132 -2.49 -9.00 -10.17
CA ASN A 132 -2.13 -9.72 -11.40
C ASN A 132 -0.77 -10.40 -11.25
N GLU A 133 -0.76 -11.71 -11.09
CA GLU A 133 0.46 -12.51 -10.89
C GLU A 133 1.39 -12.60 -12.12
N ASN A 134 0.98 -12.06 -13.26
CA ASN A 134 1.88 -11.90 -14.39
C ASN A 134 2.81 -10.70 -14.25
N LEU A 135 2.48 -9.74 -13.36
CA LEU A 135 3.29 -8.57 -13.05
C LEU A 135 4.15 -8.81 -11.81
N ASP A 136 5.35 -8.21 -11.80
CA ASP A 136 6.27 -8.28 -10.68
C ASP A 136 6.74 -6.89 -10.24
N TRP A 137 7.64 -6.86 -9.29
CA TRP A 137 8.22 -5.62 -8.78
C TRP A 137 8.80 -4.76 -9.91
N GLY A 138 8.40 -3.48 -9.91
CA GLY A 138 8.82 -2.51 -10.92
C GLY A 138 8.03 -2.55 -12.22
N GLU A 139 7.02 -3.40 -12.33
CA GLU A 139 6.12 -3.49 -13.49
C GLU A 139 4.79 -2.75 -13.25
N SER A 140 4.76 -1.87 -12.25
CA SER A 140 3.58 -1.06 -11.89
C SER A 140 2.35 -1.90 -11.49
N GLU A 141 2.58 -2.98 -10.77
CA GLU A 141 1.55 -3.91 -10.30
C GLU A 141 0.53 -3.23 -9.36
N ASP A 142 0.99 -2.27 -8.57
CA ASP A 142 0.18 -1.46 -7.67
C ASP A 142 -0.71 -0.46 -8.44
N VAL A 143 -0.18 0.14 -9.47
CA VAL A 143 -0.94 1.05 -10.36
C VAL A 143 -2.00 0.28 -11.16
N GLU A 144 -1.63 -0.87 -11.74
CA GLU A 144 -2.58 -1.73 -12.47
C GLU A 144 -3.75 -2.13 -11.57
N TRP A 145 -3.43 -2.64 -10.38
CA TRP A 145 -4.44 -3.06 -9.42
C TRP A 145 -5.33 -1.89 -8.99
N SER A 146 -4.73 -0.75 -8.67
CA SER A 146 -5.47 0.46 -8.26
C SER A 146 -6.45 0.92 -9.33
N LYS A 147 -6.08 0.90 -10.60
CA LYS A 147 -6.97 1.24 -11.72
C LYS A 147 -8.20 0.32 -11.81
N ARG A 148 -8.07 -0.94 -11.40
CA ARG A 148 -9.20 -1.88 -11.38
C ARG A 148 -10.11 -1.70 -10.17
N VAL A 149 -9.55 -1.39 -9.00
CA VAL A 149 -10.29 -1.41 -7.73
C VAL A 149 -10.82 -0.05 -7.30
N LEU A 150 -10.06 1.03 -7.45
CA LEU A 150 -10.48 2.33 -6.92
C LEU A 150 -11.81 2.87 -7.51
N PRO A 151 -12.20 2.57 -8.75
CA PRO A 151 -13.52 2.96 -9.26
C PRO A 151 -14.69 2.17 -8.66
N LYS A 152 -14.43 1.05 -7.97
CA LYS A 152 -15.46 0.10 -7.50
C LYS A 152 -15.64 0.13 -6.00
N TYR A 153 -14.64 0.58 -5.25
CA TYR A 153 -14.55 0.43 -3.79
C TYR A 153 -14.27 1.76 -3.10
N VAL A 154 -14.67 1.87 -1.84
CA VAL A 154 -14.45 3.06 -1.02
C VAL A 154 -12.99 3.13 -0.59
N TYR A 155 -12.25 4.05 -1.19
CA TYR A 155 -10.85 4.33 -0.89
C TYR A 155 -10.71 5.59 -0.05
N MET A 156 -10.06 5.49 1.10
CA MET A 156 -9.96 6.59 2.06
C MET A 156 -8.55 6.77 2.61
N MET A 157 -8.24 7.98 3.02
CA MET A 157 -7.03 8.33 3.76
C MET A 157 -7.32 8.34 5.25
N ASN A 158 -6.59 7.54 6.03
CA ASN A 158 -6.61 7.56 7.48
C ASN A 158 -5.44 8.40 8.01
N GLU A 159 -5.69 9.65 8.28
CA GLU A 159 -4.71 10.60 8.81
C GLU A 159 -4.42 10.44 10.32
N TYR A 160 -5.18 9.57 10.99
CA TYR A 160 -4.98 9.31 12.43
C TYR A 160 -3.93 8.23 12.72
N SER A 161 -3.55 7.47 11.71
CA SER A 161 -2.56 6.40 11.83
C SER A 161 -1.34 6.69 10.97
N LYS A 162 -0.17 6.32 11.48
CA LYS A 162 1.10 6.64 10.84
C LYS A 162 2.03 5.44 10.81
N VAL A 163 2.79 5.32 9.72
CA VAL A 163 3.90 4.38 9.58
C VAL A 163 5.17 5.11 9.18
N LYS A 164 6.32 4.55 9.54
CA LYS A 164 7.63 5.09 9.19
C LYS A 164 8.44 4.09 8.39
N LEU A 165 9.24 4.61 7.46
CA LEU A 165 10.23 3.82 6.76
C LEU A 165 11.48 3.64 7.60
N LEU A 166 12.01 2.41 7.65
CA LEU A 166 13.32 2.09 8.23
C LEU A 166 14.47 2.40 7.26
N LYS A 167 14.17 2.59 5.97
CA LYS A 167 15.11 2.92 4.90
C LYS A 167 14.74 4.28 4.32
N ASP A 168 15.71 5.12 4.04
CA ASP A 168 15.46 6.34 3.29
C ASP A 168 15.17 5.99 1.84
N LYS A 169 13.95 6.23 1.43
CA LYS A 169 13.55 6.12 0.03
C LYS A 169 13.34 7.52 -0.52
N ARG A 170 14.36 8.04 -1.19
CA ARG A 170 14.22 9.30 -1.92
C ARG A 170 13.28 9.10 -3.08
N LEU A 171 12.32 9.98 -3.20
CA LEU A 171 11.36 9.97 -4.27
C LEU A 171 11.68 10.99 -5.34
N SER A 172 11.35 10.57 -6.56
CA SER A 172 11.03 11.48 -7.65
C SER A 172 9.57 11.96 -7.60
N ALA A 173 8.98 12.14 -6.41
CA ALA A 173 7.62 12.65 -6.26
C ALA A 173 7.65 14.07 -5.75
N GLU A 174 6.85 14.94 -6.34
CA GLU A 174 6.63 16.28 -5.82
C GLU A 174 5.50 16.24 -4.78
N VAL A 175 5.74 16.90 -3.66
CA VAL A 175 4.72 17.23 -2.66
C VAL A 175 4.12 18.57 -3.07
N LEU A 176 2.82 18.64 -3.25
CA LEU A 176 2.06 19.85 -3.58
C LEU A 176 1.36 20.39 -2.33
#